data_7e0a58e949704ef4f515bfe872db2681
#
_entry.id   7e0a58e949704ef4f515bfe872db2681
#
_cell.length_a   1.000
_cell.length_b   1.000
_cell.length_c   1.000
_cell.angle_alpha   90.00
_cell.angle_beta   90.00
_cell.angle_gamma   90.00
#
_symmetry.space_group_name_H-M   'P 1'
#
loop_
_entity.id
_entity.type
_entity.pdbx_description
1 polymer ?
#
loop_
_entity_poly.entity_id
_entity_poly.type
_entity_poly.pdbx_seq_one_letter_code
_entity_poly.pdbx_strand_id
1 'polypeptide(L)'
;MKYNPVGESRLREIFLKTDNYIKGRYLAEITKEVISDLESSKYQMVEWRISIYGRSIQEWDKLAAWVIDNKLFSPNVRWLIQVPRLYDVYKASGMMENFEQVIANVFQPLFEVTKDPRSHPKLHVFLQRVVGFDSVDDESKAERRLYRKYPVPKDWNTKQNPPYSHWIYFMFANIASLNNWRKQRGFNTFVLRPHCGEAGDPDHLAVGFLCCHSISHGILLRKVPLLQYLFYLDQIGIAMSPLSNNALFLTYDKNPCASFFRRGLNVSLSTDDPLQFAFTKEPLIEEYSVAAQIYKFSAVDMCELAKHSVEQSGFELSLKKRWLGKDCFLPGIAGNNVAKSNVPDIRESFRHETLIGELLL
;
A
#
# COMPACT_ATOMS: atom_id res chain seq x y z
N MET A 1 -14.06 -19.26 -0.31
CA MET A 1 -13.04 -18.96 0.69
C MET A 1 -13.21 -19.84 1.90
N LYS A 2 -12.23 -20.68 2.20
CA LYS A 2 -12.26 -21.59 3.37
C LYS A 2 -12.16 -20.86 4.73
N TYR A 3 -11.92 -19.56 4.76
CA TYR A 3 -11.53 -18.81 5.98
C TYR A 3 -12.56 -17.79 6.47
N ASN A 4 -13.76 -17.72 5.87
CA ASN A 4 -14.83 -16.84 6.34
C ASN A 4 -16.17 -17.58 6.42
N PRO A 5 -16.39 -18.47 7.40
CA PRO A 5 -17.70 -19.03 7.62
C PRO A 5 -18.72 -17.93 8.00
N VAL A 6 -19.98 -18.17 7.72
CA VAL A 6 -21.07 -17.16 7.84
C VAL A 6 -21.12 -16.53 9.25
N GLY A 7 -20.73 -17.25 10.30
CA GLY A 7 -20.64 -16.74 11.68
C GLY A 7 -19.55 -15.69 11.87
N GLU A 8 -18.43 -15.75 11.14
CA GLU A 8 -17.33 -14.79 11.23
C GLU A 8 -17.69 -13.42 10.64
N SER A 9 -18.60 -13.33 9.68
CA SER A 9 -19.02 -12.07 9.10
C SER A 9 -19.58 -11.10 10.12
N ARG A 10 -20.33 -11.60 11.10
CA ARG A 10 -20.86 -10.79 12.22
C ARG A 10 -19.78 -10.34 13.18
N LEU A 11 -18.81 -11.21 13.48
CA LEU A 11 -17.67 -10.86 14.34
C LEU A 11 -16.81 -9.78 13.66
N ARG A 12 -16.55 -9.91 12.38
CA ARG A 12 -15.83 -8.87 11.61
C ARG A 12 -16.57 -7.55 11.59
N GLU A 13 -17.89 -7.56 11.44
CA GLU A 13 -18.72 -6.35 11.51
C GLU A 13 -18.58 -5.64 12.87
N ILE A 14 -18.56 -6.40 13.95
CA ILE A 14 -18.46 -5.85 15.31
C ILE A 14 -17.04 -5.37 15.62
N PHE A 15 -16.02 -6.15 15.28
CA PHE A 15 -14.65 -5.94 15.77
C PHE A 15 -13.72 -5.23 14.78
N LEU A 16 -14.01 -5.27 13.47
CA LEU A 16 -13.09 -4.80 12.43
C LEU A 16 -13.67 -3.68 11.54
N LYS A 17 -14.80 -3.08 11.92
CA LYS A 17 -15.40 -1.98 11.15
C LYS A 17 -15.41 -0.69 11.97
N THR A 18 -15.15 0.42 11.28
CA THR A 18 -15.18 1.77 11.87
C THR A 18 -16.60 2.34 11.95
N ASP A 19 -17.48 1.90 11.05
CA ASP A 19 -18.86 2.39 10.89
C ASP A 19 -19.86 1.27 11.15
N ASN A 20 -19.95 0.82 12.40
CA ASN A 20 -20.92 -0.14 12.88
C ASN A 20 -21.80 0.46 13.98
N TYR A 21 -22.77 -0.31 14.51
CA TYR A 21 -23.69 0.16 15.52
C TYR A 21 -23.05 0.61 16.85
N ILE A 22 -21.80 0.15 17.13
CA ILE A 22 -20.98 0.61 18.26
C ILE A 22 -19.94 1.66 17.85
N LYS A 23 -20.07 2.24 16.65
CA LYS A 23 -19.21 3.32 16.13
C LYS A 23 -17.72 2.94 16.11
N GLY A 24 -17.41 1.68 15.80
CA GLY A 24 -16.04 1.20 15.69
C GLY A 24 -15.24 1.19 16.99
N ARG A 25 -15.90 1.14 18.14
CA ARG A 25 -15.26 1.25 19.47
C ARG A 25 -14.17 0.19 19.67
N TYR A 26 -14.49 -1.08 19.42
CA TYR A 26 -13.51 -2.15 19.65
C TYR A 26 -12.31 -2.06 18.74
N LEU A 27 -12.51 -1.69 17.46
CA LEU A 27 -11.39 -1.45 16.56
C LEU A 27 -10.52 -0.27 17.05
N ALA A 28 -11.13 0.79 17.58
CA ALA A 28 -10.39 1.92 18.13
C ALA A 28 -9.57 1.53 19.37
N GLU A 29 -10.13 0.73 20.25
CA GLU A 29 -9.44 0.24 21.46
C GLU A 29 -8.21 -0.61 21.08
N ILE A 30 -8.36 -1.59 20.18
CA ILE A 30 -7.25 -2.41 19.73
C ILE A 30 -6.20 -1.60 18.95
N THR A 31 -6.63 -0.63 18.15
CA THR A 31 -5.72 0.27 17.43
C THR A 31 -4.86 1.08 18.40
N LYS A 32 -5.44 1.58 19.49
CA LYS A 32 -4.67 2.27 20.56
C LYS A 32 -3.65 1.36 21.24
N GLU A 33 -4.02 0.12 21.52
CA GLU A 33 -3.13 -0.85 22.14
C GLU A 33 -1.92 -1.09 21.21
N VAL A 34 -2.14 -1.35 19.92
CA VAL A 34 -1.06 -1.54 18.96
C VAL A 34 -0.22 -0.27 18.77
N ILE A 35 -0.81 0.93 18.80
CA ILE A 35 -0.05 2.20 18.80
C ILE A 35 0.89 2.25 20.01
N SER A 36 0.40 1.91 21.19
CA SER A 36 1.23 1.89 22.41
C SER A 36 2.38 0.90 22.31
N ASP A 37 2.14 -0.29 21.76
CA ASP A 37 3.19 -1.28 21.51
C ASP A 37 4.27 -0.74 20.54
N LEU A 38 3.87 -0.09 19.43
CA LEU A 38 4.79 0.52 18.47
C LEU A 38 5.63 1.66 19.08
N GLU A 39 5.01 2.52 19.88
CA GLU A 39 5.70 3.62 20.55
C GLU A 39 6.69 3.11 21.59
N SER A 40 6.37 2.01 22.26
CA SER A 40 7.23 1.38 23.25
C SER A 40 8.44 0.69 22.62
N SER A 41 8.27 0.07 21.44
CA SER A 41 9.35 -0.65 20.75
C SER A 41 10.44 0.28 20.22
N LYS A 42 10.10 1.53 19.87
CA LYS A 42 11.00 2.57 19.32
C LYS A 42 11.66 2.23 17.97
N TYR A 43 11.41 1.07 17.41
CA TYR A 43 12.05 0.58 16.18
C TYR A 43 11.09 0.46 15.00
N GLN A 44 9.78 0.46 15.25
CA GLN A 44 8.81 0.20 14.22
C GLN A 44 8.01 1.45 13.87
N MET A 45 7.98 1.73 12.58
CA MET A 45 7.08 2.69 11.95
C MET A 45 6.15 1.92 11.05
N VAL A 46 4.89 2.36 10.94
CA VAL A 46 3.89 1.65 10.16
C VAL A 46 3.14 2.58 9.22
N GLU A 47 2.72 2.02 8.11
CA GLU A 47 1.74 2.60 7.21
C GLU A 47 0.55 1.65 7.16
N TRP A 48 -0.44 1.92 7.98
CA TRP A 48 -1.64 1.11 8.05
C TRP A 48 -2.61 1.42 6.92
N ARG A 49 -3.23 0.38 6.41
CA ARG A 49 -4.30 0.47 5.44
C ARG A 49 -5.65 0.46 6.13
N ILE A 50 -6.48 1.48 5.83
CA ILE A 50 -7.85 1.57 6.31
C ILE A 50 -8.78 1.84 5.14
N SER A 51 -9.95 1.20 5.13
CA SER A 51 -10.82 1.20 3.95
C SER A 51 -11.73 2.42 3.87
N ILE A 52 -11.80 2.98 2.67
CA ILE A 52 -12.91 3.76 2.15
C ILE A 52 -13.55 2.91 1.05
N TYR A 53 -14.79 2.52 1.24
CA TYR A 53 -15.49 1.60 0.34
C TYR A 53 -16.05 2.28 -0.91
N GLY A 54 -16.22 3.61 -0.88
CA GLY A 54 -16.80 4.39 -1.97
C GLY A 54 -18.31 4.22 -2.11
N ARG A 55 -19.02 3.84 -1.04
CA ARG A 55 -20.47 3.70 -1.01
C ARG A 55 -21.19 5.04 -0.90
N SER A 56 -20.58 6.01 -0.25
CA SER A 56 -21.11 7.37 -0.11
C SER A 56 -19.98 8.38 0.15
N ILE A 57 -20.23 9.65 -0.15
CA ILE A 57 -19.29 10.73 0.15
C ILE A 57 -19.09 10.94 1.65
N GLN A 58 -20.06 10.58 2.49
CA GLN A 58 -19.98 10.72 3.95
C GLN A 58 -19.00 9.75 4.61
N GLU A 59 -18.53 8.72 3.92
CA GLU A 59 -17.57 7.76 4.49
C GLU A 59 -16.29 8.46 4.97
N TRP A 60 -15.82 9.48 4.26
CA TRP A 60 -14.61 10.21 4.62
C TRP A 60 -14.75 10.96 5.95
N ASP A 61 -15.86 11.69 6.14
CA ASP A 61 -16.09 12.42 7.39
C ASP A 61 -16.27 11.47 8.58
N LYS A 62 -16.94 10.34 8.37
CA LYS A 62 -17.08 9.30 9.39
C LYS A 62 -15.74 8.69 9.78
N LEU A 63 -14.89 8.34 8.78
CA LEU A 63 -13.56 7.81 9.03
C LEU A 63 -12.68 8.83 9.75
N ALA A 64 -12.65 10.06 9.28
CA ALA A 64 -11.89 11.15 9.91
C ALA A 64 -12.34 11.39 11.36
N ALA A 65 -13.64 11.40 11.60
CA ALA A 65 -14.20 11.52 12.95
C ALA A 65 -13.77 10.32 13.83
N TRP A 66 -13.81 9.10 13.31
CA TRP A 66 -13.37 7.91 14.04
C TRP A 66 -11.90 8.01 14.47
N VAL A 67 -11.01 8.43 13.56
CA VAL A 67 -9.57 8.61 13.87
C VAL A 67 -9.35 9.71 14.90
N ILE A 68 -9.99 10.87 14.71
CA ILE A 68 -9.76 12.07 15.55
C ILE A 68 -10.38 11.90 16.93
N ASP A 69 -11.65 11.50 17.00
CA ASP A 69 -12.40 11.42 18.24
C ASP A 69 -11.84 10.30 19.16
N ASN A 70 -11.29 9.26 18.57
CA ASN A 70 -10.58 8.22 19.32
C ASN A 70 -9.09 8.52 19.53
N LYS A 71 -8.56 9.66 19.06
CA LYS A 71 -7.15 10.07 19.23
C LYS A 71 -6.15 9.03 18.68
N LEU A 72 -6.42 8.51 17.48
CA LEU A 72 -5.61 7.48 16.83
C LEU A 72 -4.44 8.08 16.02
N PHE A 73 -3.69 8.98 16.63
CA PHE A 73 -2.51 9.61 16.06
C PHE A 73 -1.25 9.18 16.81
N SER A 74 -0.19 8.92 16.04
CA SER A 74 1.12 8.60 16.57
C SER A 74 2.20 9.11 15.62
N PRO A 75 3.38 9.48 16.14
CA PRO A 75 4.54 9.75 15.29
C PRO A 75 4.97 8.51 14.49
N ASN A 76 4.66 7.32 14.99
CA ASN A 76 5.02 6.02 14.39
C ASN A 76 4.05 5.56 13.30
N VAL A 77 2.90 6.24 13.12
CA VAL A 77 1.83 5.77 12.24
C VAL A 77 1.57 6.77 11.12
N ARG A 78 1.44 6.24 9.90
CA ARG A 78 0.84 6.92 8.74
C ARG A 78 -0.23 6.01 8.16
N TRP A 79 -1.12 6.59 7.38
CA TRP A 79 -2.27 5.88 6.82
C TRP A 79 -2.21 5.82 5.31
N LEU A 80 -2.55 4.65 4.76
CA LEU A 80 -2.95 4.48 3.37
C LEU A 80 -4.45 4.20 3.32
N ILE A 81 -5.12 4.80 2.35
CA ILE A 81 -6.55 4.59 2.15
C ILE A 81 -6.73 3.46 1.16
N GLN A 82 -7.25 2.34 1.63
CA GLN A 82 -7.52 1.16 0.82
C GLN A 82 -8.92 1.27 0.21
N VAL A 83 -8.99 1.27 -1.12
CA VAL A 83 -10.26 1.28 -1.85
C VAL A 83 -10.48 -0.11 -2.45
N PRO A 84 -11.36 -0.94 -1.86
CA PRO A 84 -11.63 -2.27 -2.38
C PRO A 84 -12.45 -2.21 -3.67
N ARG A 85 -12.16 -3.11 -4.60
CA ARG A 85 -12.86 -3.22 -5.89
C ARG A 85 -14.19 -3.97 -5.73
N LEU A 86 -15.23 -3.27 -5.27
CA LEU A 86 -16.53 -3.83 -4.93
C LEU A 86 -17.69 -3.24 -5.74
N TYR A 87 -17.41 -2.60 -6.87
CA TYR A 87 -18.47 -2.04 -7.71
C TYR A 87 -19.50 -3.08 -8.13
N ASP A 88 -19.08 -4.31 -8.47
CA ASP A 88 -19.95 -5.42 -8.82
C ASP A 88 -20.99 -5.75 -7.72
N VAL A 89 -20.58 -5.70 -6.45
CA VAL A 89 -21.44 -5.88 -5.28
C VAL A 89 -22.44 -4.73 -5.16
N TYR A 90 -21.98 -3.49 -5.33
CA TYR A 90 -22.84 -2.30 -5.24
C TYR A 90 -23.84 -2.23 -6.39
N LYS A 91 -23.41 -2.60 -7.59
CA LYS A 91 -24.28 -2.68 -8.77
C LYS A 91 -25.31 -3.77 -8.63
N ALA A 92 -24.93 -4.95 -8.13
CA ALA A 92 -25.84 -6.07 -7.92
C ALA A 92 -26.92 -5.79 -6.87
N SER A 93 -26.57 -5.00 -5.84
CA SER A 93 -27.51 -4.59 -4.78
C SER A 93 -28.39 -3.38 -5.15
N GLY A 94 -28.19 -2.79 -6.34
CA GLY A 94 -28.89 -1.57 -6.75
C GLY A 94 -28.43 -0.28 -6.06
N MET A 95 -27.31 -0.35 -5.35
CA MET A 95 -26.74 0.81 -4.62
C MET A 95 -26.13 1.84 -5.58
N MET A 96 -25.63 1.40 -6.73
CA MET A 96 -24.95 2.25 -7.72
C MET A 96 -25.40 1.94 -9.14
N GLU A 97 -25.47 2.96 -9.98
CA GLU A 97 -25.84 2.84 -11.39
C GLU A 97 -24.62 2.61 -12.29
N ASN A 98 -23.50 3.26 -11.99
CA ASN A 98 -22.29 3.20 -12.80
C ASN A 98 -21.01 3.34 -11.94
N PHE A 99 -19.87 3.12 -12.57
CA PHE A 99 -18.59 3.16 -11.88
C PHE A 99 -18.17 4.59 -11.47
N GLU A 100 -18.63 5.62 -12.19
CA GLU A 100 -18.34 7.01 -11.84
C GLU A 100 -18.79 7.36 -10.41
N GLN A 101 -19.89 6.77 -9.94
CA GLN A 101 -20.38 7.01 -8.58
C GLN A 101 -19.41 6.52 -7.51
N VAL A 102 -18.71 5.40 -7.74
CA VAL A 102 -17.64 4.95 -6.82
C VAL A 102 -16.49 5.97 -6.81
N ILE A 103 -16.03 6.38 -8.00
CA ILE A 103 -14.94 7.36 -8.12
C ILE A 103 -15.31 8.69 -7.47
N ALA A 104 -16.53 9.18 -7.70
CA ALA A 104 -17.02 10.40 -7.10
C ALA A 104 -17.05 10.30 -5.56
N ASN A 105 -17.58 9.21 -5.02
CA ASN A 105 -17.63 8.99 -3.57
C ASN A 105 -16.24 8.94 -2.91
N VAL A 106 -15.24 8.43 -3.63
CA VAL A 106 -13.86 8.38 -3.14
C VAL A 106 -13.17 9.73 -3.26
N PHE A 107 -13.30 10.44 -4.38
CA PHE A 107 -12.45 11.60 -4.66
C PHE A 107 -13.11 12.97 -4.45
N GLN A 108 -14.43 13.09 -4.58
CA GLN A 108 -15.12 14.38 -4.42
C GLN A 108 -14.84 15.05 -3.07
N PRO A 109 -14.96 14.37 -1.91
CA PRO A 109 -14.66 15.01 -0.61
C PRO A 109 -13.20 15.48 -0.51
N LEU A 110 -12.27 14.81 -1.19
CA LEU A 110 -10.86 15.18 -1.21
C LEU A 110 -10.61 16.46 -2.01
N PHE A 111 -11.31 16.63 -3.13
CA PHE A 111 -11.27 17.87 -3.90
C PHE A 111 -11.95 19.01 -3.14
N GLU A 112 -13.08 18.76 -2.47
CA GLU A 112 -13.80 19.74 -1.68
C GLU A 112 -12.96 20.26 -0.51
N VAL A 113 -12.38 19.38 0.30
CA VAL A 113 -11.51 19.75 1.43
C VAL A 113 -10.21 20.38 0.98
N THR A 114 -9.71 20.03 -0.19
CA THR A 114 -8.54 20.69 -0.78
C THR A 114 -8.89 22.11 -1.21
N LYS A 115 -10.06 22.34 -1.76
CA LYS A 115 -10.58 23.66 -2.15
C LYS A 115 -10.82 24.54 -0.92
N ASP A 116 -11.55 24.05 0.08
CA ASP A 116 -11.81 24.73 1.34
C ASP A 116 -11.68 23.75 2.52
N PRO A 117 -10.60 23.82 3.31
CA PRO A 117 -10.41 23.00 4.49
C PRO A 117 -11.55 23.04 5.51
N ARG A 118 -12.35 24.12 5.52
CA ARG A 118 -13.48 24.27 6.44
C ARG A 118 -14.70 23.45 6.03
N SER A 119 -14.75 22.97 4.77
CA SER A 119 -15.84 22.10 4.32
C SER A 119 -15.86 20.75 5.04
N HIS A 120 -14.67 20.22 5.39
CA HIS A 120 -14.48 18.96 6.08
C HIS A 120 -13.34 19.07 7.11
N PRO A 121 -13.56 19.74 8.27
CA PRO A 121 -12.46 20.09 9.19
C PRO A 121 -11.68 18.89 9.73
N LYS A 122 -12.38 17.83 10.15
CA LYS A 122 -11.74 16.60 10.65
C LYS A 122 -10.99 15.87 9.53
N LEU A 123 -11.54 15.83 8.33
CA LEU A 123 -10.89 15.24 7.17
C LEU A 123 -9.61 16.00 6.83
N HIS A 124 -9.62 17.32 6.84
CA HIS A 124 -8.41 18.13 6.62
C HIS A 124 -7.28 17.75 7.58
N VAL A 125 -7.58 17.58 8.86
CA VAL A 125 -6.58 17.17 9.87
C VAL A 125 -6.12 15.74 9.64
N PHE A 126 -7.03 14.80 9.36
CA PHE A 126 -6.69 13.40 9.11
C PHE A 126 -5.77 13.24 7.90
N LEU A 127 -6.04 13.96 6.80
CA LEU A 127 -5.25 13.87 5.56
C LEU A 127 -3.79 14.26 5.73
N GLN A 128 -3.43 15.02 6.75
CA GLN A 128 -2.02 15.32 7.06
C GLN A 128 -1.23 14.07 7.48
N ARG A 129 -1.91 12.99 7.84
CA ARG A 129 -1.34 11.69 8.22
C ARG A 129 -1.59 10.59 7.18
N VAL A 130 -2.26 10.93 6.11
CA VAL A 130 -2.49 10.04 4.96
C VAL A 130 -1.38 10.23 3.95
N VAL A 131 -0.71 9.14 3.57
CA VAL A 131 0.42 9.16 2.65
C VAL A 131 0.05 8.72 1.24
N GLY A 132 -1.05 7.99 1.08
CA GLY A 132 -1.44 7.50 -0.25
C GLY A 132 -2.65 6.59 -0.24
N PHE A 133 -2.82 5.93 -1.38
CA PHE A 133 -3.93 5.05 -1.67
C PHE A 133 -3.43 3.65 -2.02
N ASP A 134 -4.22 2.66 -1.62
CA ASP A 134 -4.13 1.27 -1.97
C ASP A 134 -5.43 0.85 -2.67
N SER A 135 -5.42 -0.22 -3.41
CA SER A 135 -6.61 -0.88 -3.92
C SER A 135 -6.44 -2.38 -3.80
N VAL A 136 -7.49 -3.08 -3.43
CA VAL A 136 -7.47 -4.51 -3.12
C VAL A 136 -8.71 -5.21 -3.65
N ASP A 137 -8.53 -6.44 -4.10
CA ASP A 137 -9.59 -7.40 -4.30
C ASP A 137 -9.02 -8.83 -4.36
N ASP A 138 -9.85 -9.80 -4.75
CA ASP A 138 -9.39 -11.15 -5.07
C ASP A 138 -8.86 -11.18 -6.51
N GLU A 139 -7.57 -10.87 -6.69
CA GLU A 139 -6.91 -10.85 -8.00
C GLU A 139 -6.98 -12.21 -8.74
N SER A 140 -7.29 -13.32 -8.04
CA SER A 140 -7.45 -14.64 -8.69
C SER A 140 -8.70 -14.76 -9.56
N LYS A 141 -9.65 -13.84 -9.41
CA LYS A 141 -10.86 -13.83 -10.23
C LYS A 141 -10.53 -13.48 -11.68
N ALA A 142 -10.97 -14.33 -12.60
CA ALA A 142 -10.80 -14.08 -14.02
C ALA A 142 -11.56 -12.84 -14.47
N GLU A 143 -10.87 -11.93 -15.11
CA GLU A 143 -11.48 -10.74 -15.72
C GLU A 143 -11.93 -11.05 -17.15
N ARG A 144 -13.18 -10.73 -17.47
CA ARG A 144 -13.69 -10.88 -18.83
C ARG A 144 -13.48 -9.59 -19.61
N ARG A 145 -12.91 -9.70 -20.80
CA ARG A 145 -12.81 -8.58 -21.74
C ARG A 145 -14.17 -8.31 -22.34
N LEU A 146 -14.97 -7.43 -21.70
CA LEU A 146 -16.33 -7.10 -22.10
C LEU A 146 -16.39 -6.16 -23.32
N TYR A 147 -15.35 -5.34 -23.50
CA TYR A 147 -15.31 -4.31 -24.53
C TYR A 147 -14.01 -4.38 -25.33
N ARG A 148 -14.07 -4.05 -26.63
CA ARG A 148 -12.87 -3.83 -27.45
C ARG A 148 -12.14 -2.55 -26.99
N LYS A 149 -12.90 -1.51 -26.61
CA LYS A 149 -12.42 -0.27 -26.00
C LYS A 149 -13.27 -0.02 -24.75
N TYR A 150 -12.66 0.16 -23.63
CA TYR A 150 -13.37 0.38 -22.37
C TYR A 150 -14.06 1.75 -22.37
N PRO A 151 -15.33 1.82 -21.96
CA PRO A 151 -16.05 3.07 -21.83
C PRO A 151 -15.50 3.88 -20.65
N VAL A 152 -15.79 5.18 -20.65
CA VAL A 152 -15.51 6.03 -19.48
C VAL A 152 -16.36 5.58 -18.28
N PRO A 153 -15.98 5.94 -17.04
CA PRO A 153 -16.67 5.48 -15.83
C PRO A 153 -18.17 5.74 -15.79
N LYS A 154 -18.61 6.87 -16.35
CA LYS A 154 -20.05 7.23 -16.44
C LYS A 154 -20.86 6.20 -17.25
N ASP A 155 -20.26 5.68 -18.31
CA ASP A 155 -20.90 4.73 -19.23
C ASP A 155 -20.64 3.27 -18.83
N TRP A 156 -19.81 3.03 -17.81
CA TRP A 156 -19.62 1.71 -17.23
C TRP A 156 -20.77 1.38 -16.29
N ASN A 157 -21.80 0.71 -16.83
CA ASN A 157 -23.05 0.38 -16.13
C ASN A 157 -23.36 -1.12 -16.08
N THR A 158 -22.42 -1.99 -16.48
CA THR A 158 -22.56 -3.45 -16.40
C THR A 158 -22.44 -3.94 -14.96
N LYS A 159 -22.82 -5.20 -14.70
CA LYS A 159 -22.76 -5.80 -13.35
C LYS A 159 -21.35 -6.19 -12.92
N GLN A 160 -20.38 -6.24 -13.84
CA GLN A 160 -19.01 -6.64 -13.55
C GLN A 160 -18.18 -5.43 -13.10
N ASN A 161 -17.22 -5.69 -12.23
CA ASN A 161 -16.17 -4.71 -11.93
C ASN A 161 -15.47 -4.28 -13.23
N PRO A 162 -15.06 -3.02 -13.34
CA PRO A 162 -14.05 -2.64 -14.33
C PRO A 162 -12.82 -3.52 -14.16
N PRO A 163 -12.13 -3.89 -15.25
CA PRO A 163 -10.84 -4.59 -15.14
C PRO A 163 -9.86 -3.84 -14.26
N TYR A 164 -8.93 -4.57 -13.64
CA TYR A 164 -7.93 -4.02 -12.74
C TYR A 164 -7.21 -2.81 -13.37
N SER A 165 -6.76 -2.93 -14.63
CA SER A 165 -6.07 -1.85 -15.34
C SER A 165 -6.92 -0.59 -15.48
N HIS A 166 -8.22 -0.73 -15.75
CA HIS A 166 -9.14 0.39 -15.88
C HIS A 166 -9.40 1.06 -14.51
N TRP A 167 -9.58 0.24 -13.47
CA TRP A 167 -9.76 0.70 -12.10
C TRP A 167 -8.54 1.50 -11.62
N ILE A 168 -7.34 0.93 -11.72
CA ILE A 168 -6.10 1.56 -11.28
C ILE A 168 -5.80 2.83 -12.08
N TYR A 169 -6.06 2.84 -13.39
CA TYR A 169 -5.90 4.06 -14.19
C TYR A 169 -6.77 5.22 -13.66
N PHE A 170 -8.03 4.99 -13.32
CA PHE A 170 -8.89 6.06 -12.79
C PHE A 170 -8.52 6.46 -11.35
N MET A 171 -8.02 5.53 -10.55
CA MET A 171 -7.39 5.89 -9.27
C MET A 171 -6.20 6.83 -9.50
N PHE A 172 -5.27 6.43 -10.35
CA PHE A 172 -4.09 7.23 -10.71
C PHE A 172 -4.45 8.61 -11.24
N ALA A 173 -5.36 8.70 -12.21
CA ALA A 173 -5.74 9.96 -12.85
C ALA A 173 -6.34 10.96 -11.86
N ASN A 174 -7.19 10.49 -10.94
CA ASN A 174 -7.78 11.33 -9.90
C ASN A 174 -6.74 11.74 -8.86
N ILE A 175 -5.86 10.83 -8.44
CA ILE A 175 -4.77 11.15 -7.50
C ILE A 175 -3.82 12.18 -8.12
N ALA A 176 -3.44 12.04 -9.38
CA ALA A 176 -2.56 12.97 -10.07
C ALA A 176 -3.18 14.39 -10.15
N SER A 177 -4.45 14.47 -10.52
CA SER A 177 -5.19 15.75 -10.55
C SER A 177 -5.31 16.37 -9.16
N LEU A 178 -5.65 15.58 -8.16
CA LEU A 178 -5.75 16.02 -6.78
C LEU A 178 -4.40 16.50 -6.23
N ASN A 179 -3.32 15.77 -6.50
CA ASN A 179 -1.97 16.11 -6.07
C ASN A 179 -1.50 17.44 -6.67
N ASN A 180 -1.83 17.72 -7.92
CA ASN A 180 -1.52 19.01 -8.54
C ASN A 180 -2.15 20.16 -7.75
N TRP A 181 -3.43 20.04 -7.40
CA TRP A 181 -4.13 21.03 -6.58
C TRP A 181 -3.56 21.15 -5.17
N ARG A 182 -3.33 20.02 -4.51
CA ARG A 182 -2.79 19.97 -3.14
C ARG A 182 -1.41 20.62 -3.07
N LYS A 183 -0.54 20.33 -4.04
CA LYS A 183 0.80 20.92 -4.14
C LYS A 183 0.73 22.45 -4.28
N GLN A 184 -0.16 22.98 -5.14
CA GLN A 184 -0.35 24.42 -5.32
C GLN A 184 -0.82 25.12 -4.04
N ARG A 185 -1.50 24.41 -3.15
CA ARG A 185 -1.99 24.91 -1.86
C ARG A 185 -1.06 24.62 -0.69
N GLY A 186 0.10 24.04 -0.92
CA GLY A 186 1.07 23.67 0.11
C GLY A 186 0.64 22.49 0.98
N PHE A 187 -0.30 21.66 0.53
CA PHE A 187 -0.72 20.45 1.23
C PHE A 187 0.13 19.24 0.80
N ASN A 188 0.20 18.22 1.67
CA ASN A 188 0.83 16.95 1.34
C ASN A 188 0.12 16.27 0.16
N THR A 189 0.90 15.56 -0.65
CA THR A 189 0.43 14.78 -1.80
C THR A 189 0.36 13.30 -1.47
N PHE A 190 -0.30 12.51 -2.32
CA PHE A 190 -0.57 11.11 -2.12
C PHE A 190 0.10 10.24 -3.17
N VAL A 191 0.61 9.09 -2.76
CA VAL A 191 1.14 8.05 -3.65
C VAL A 191 0.07 6.98 -3.93
N LEU A 192 0.20 6.27 -5.04
CA LEU A 192 -0.60 5.08 -5.33
C LEU A 192 0.27 3.84 -5.13
N ARG A 193 -0.12 2.97 -4.20
CA ARG A 193 0.59 1.75 -3.82
C ARG A 193 -0.38 0.58 -3.62
N PRO A 194 -0.97 0.05 -4.71
CA PRO A 194 -1.98 -0.99 -4.62
C PRO A 194 -1.40 -2.37 -4.39
N HIS A 195 -2.25 -3.30 -3.97
CA HIS A 195 -2.03 -4.73 -4.18
C HIS A 195 -1.95 -4.98 -5.69
N CYS A 196 -0.89 -5.65 -6.14
CA CYS A 196 -0.65 -5.86 -7.56
C CYS A 196 0.18 -7.11 -7.80
N GLY A 197 -0.36 -8.04 -8.58
CA GLY A 197 0.36 -9.25 -8.94
C GLY A 197 0.58 -10.24 -7.79
N GLU A 198 -0.28 -10.27 -6.80
CA GLU A 198 -0.30 -11.30 -5.77
C GLU A 198 -0.77 -12.64 -6.34
N ALA A 199 -1.83 -12.61 -7.12
CA ALA A 199 -2.44 -13.77 -7.79
C ALA A 199 -3.08 -13.36 -9.11
N GLY A 200 -3.64 -14.33 -9.87
CA GLY A 200 -4.45 -14.08 -11.06
C GLY A 200 -3.64 -13.72 -12.29
N ASP A 201 -4.02 -12.63 -12.96
CA ASP A 201 -3.48 -12.23 -14.25
C ASP A 201 -2.21 -11.35 -14.08
N PRO A 202 -1.06 -11.76 -14.67
CA PRO A 202 0.14 -10.94 -14.68
C PRO A 202 -0.02 -9.56 -15.36
N ASP A 203 -1.02 -9.36 -16.21
CA ASP A 203 -1.29 -8.08 -16.89
C ASP A 203 -1.58 -6.94 -15.90
N HIS A 204 -2.01 -7.25 -14.67
CA HIS A 204 -2.12 -6.27 -13.58
C HIS A 204 -0.79 -5.54 -13.33
N LEU A 205 0.33 -6.22 -13.46
CA LEU A 205 1.67 -5.66 -13.26
C LEU A 205 2.05 -4.61 -14.30
N ALA A 206 1.48 -4.67 -15.51
CA ALA A 206 1.74 -3.68 -16.54
C ALA A 206 1.19 -2.30 -16.13
N VAL A 207 -0.04 -2.25 -15.60
CA VAL A 207 -0.60 -0.98 -15.09
C VAL A 207 0.07 -0.58 -13.79
N GLY A 208 0.50 -1.53 -12.96
CA GLY A 208 1.34 -1.27 -11.78
C GLY A 208 2.62 -0.52 -12.16
N PHE A 209 3.31 -0.96 -13.21
CA PHE A 209 4.47 -0.27 -13.75
C PHE A 209 4.15 1.16 -14.23
N LEU A 210 3.07 1.33 -14.99
CA LEU A 210 2.74 2.61 -15.63
C LEU A 210 2.16 3.67 -14.67
N CYS A 211 1.49 3.26 -13.59
CA CYS A 211 0.67 4.17 -12.78
C CYS A 211 1.08 4.23 -11.30
N CYS A 212 1.81 3.25 -10.77
CA CYS A 212 2.03 3.13 -9.34
C CYS A 212 3.43 3.58 -8.92
N HIS A 213 3.53 4.18 -7.74
CA HIS A 213 4.82 4.56 -7.15
C HIS A 213 5.55 3.35 -6.57
N SER A 214 4.80 2.40 -6.05
CA SER A 214 5.24 1.08 -5.61
C SER A 214 4.03 0.15 -5.57
N ILE A 215 4.27 -1.15 -5.36
CA ILE A 215 3.21 -2.15 -5.30
C ILE A 215 3.38 -3.03 -4.06
N SER A 216 2.30 -3.66 -3.61
CA SER A 216 2.37 -4.75 -2.63
C SER A 216 2.36 -6.10 -3.35
N HIS A 217 3.11 -7.05 -2.79
CA HIS A 217 3.31 -8.43 -3.23
C HIS A 217 4.16 -8.59 -4.51
N GLY A 218 3.68 -8.23 -5.68
CA GLY A 218 4.42 -8.34 -6.94
C GLY A 218 4.87 -9.75 -7.33
N ILE A 219 4.29 -10.79 -6.71
CA ILE A 219 4.72 -12.19 -6.83
C ILE A 219 4.76 -12.68 -8.29
N LEU A 220 3.78 -12.25 -9.08
CA LEU A 220 3.62 -12.67 -10.46
C LEU A 220 4.67 -12.08 -11.40
N LEU A 221 5.48 -11.09 -10.97
CA LEU A 221 6.66 -10.66 -11.73
C LEU A 221 7.61 -11.83 -12.05
N ARG A 222 7.62 -12.89 -11.23
CA ARG A 222 8.38 -14.11 -11.49
C ARG A 222 8.01 -14.82 -12.82
N LYS A 223 6.78 -14.57 -13.31
CA LYS A 223 6.28 -15.18 -14.55
C LYS A 223 6.47 -14.30 -15.79
N VAL A 224 6.82 -13.02 -15.62
CA VAL A 224 6.93 -12.05 -16.71
C VAL A 224 8.27 -11.34 -16.64
N PRO A 225 9.34 -11.96 -17.20
CA PRO A 225 10.71 -11.44 -17.12
C PRO A 225 10.87 -10.02 -17.64
N LEU A 226 10.15 -9.65 -18.69
CA LEU A 226 10.17 -8.29 -19.24
C LEU A 226 9.69 -7.25 -18.22
N LEU A 227 8.54 -7.48 -17.60
CA LEU A 227 8.04 -6.56 -16.56
C LEU A 227 8.94 -6.56 -15.33
N GLN A 228 9.49 -7.73 -14.95
CA GLN A 228 10.46 -7.79 -13.85
C GLN A 228 11.68 -6.90 -14.14
N TYR A 229 12.18 -6.90 -15.37
CA TYR A 229 13.30 -6.06 -15.79
C TYR A 229 12.93 -4.57 -15.78
N LEU A 230 11.74 -4.20 -16.25
CA LEU A 230 11.26 -2.82 -16.19
C LEU A 230 11.10 -2.31 -14.73
N PHE A 231 10.58 -3.14 -13.84
CA PHE A 231 10.51 -2.82 -12.40
C PHE A 231 11.91 -2.63 -11.79
N TYR A 232 12.89 -3.40 -12.25
CA TYR A 232 14.28 -3.24 -11.86
C TYR A 232 14.86 -1.91 -12.37
N LEU A 233 14.70 -1.58 -13.65
CA LEU A 233 15.26 -0.36 -14.24
C LEU A 233 14.70 0.91 -13.56
N ASP A 234 13.40 0.95 -13.33
CA ASP A 234 12.75 2.10 -12.68
C ASP A 234 12.77 2.04 -11.14
N GLN A 235 13.36 0.99 -10.57
CA GLN A 235 13.45 0.80 -9.12
C GLN A 235 12.10 0.97 -8.40
N ILE A 236 11.01 0.48 -9.03
CA ILE A 236 9.68 0.53 -8.43
C ILE A 236 9.67 -0.35 -7.18
N GLY A 237 9.25 0.23 -6.05
CA GLY A 237 9.21 -0.47 -4.76
C GLY A 237 8.23 -1.64 -4.75
N ILE A 238 8.65 -2.75 -4.15
CA ILE A 238 7.86 -3.97 -4.00
C ILE A 238 7.85 -4.36 -2.53
N ALA A 239 6.71 -4.17 -1.85
CA ALA A 239 6.53 -4.58 -0.46
C ALA A 239 6.06 -6.04 -0.43
N MET A 240 6.94 -6.95 0.00
CA MET A 240 6.69 -8.39 0.04
C MET A 240 6.41 -8.87 1.45
N SER A 241 5.51 -9.86 1.58
CA SER A 241 5.03 -10.38 2.86
C SER A 241 5.12 -11.91 2.90
N PRO A 242 6.33 -12.48 3.01
CA PRO A 242 6.55 -13.92 2.96
C PRO A 242 5.74 -14.75 3.96
N LEU A 243 5.55 -14.28 5.21
CA LEU A 243 4.76 -14.96 6.23
C LEU A 243 3.29 -15.11 5.81
N SER A 244 2.67 -14.01 5.41
CA SER A 244 1.30 -13.98 4.94
C SER A 244 1.11 -14.89 3.71
N ASN A 245 1.98 -14.75 2.73
CA ASN A 245 1.91 -15.55 1.51
C ASN A 245 2.03 -17.06 1.82
N ASN A 246 2.93 -17.45 2.74
CA ASN A 246 3.09 -18.84 3.15
C ASN A 246 1.86 -19.37 3.90
N ALA A 247 1.23 -18.54 4.71
CA ALA A 247 0.02 -18.93 5.43
C ALA A 247 -1.19 -19.10 4.50
N LEU A 248 -1.25 -18.32 3.41
CA LEU A 248 -2.44 -18.27 2.55
C LEU A 248 -2.37 -19.23 1.35
N PHE A 249 -1.28 -19.24 0.58
CA PHE A 249 -1.28 -19.94 -0.71
C PHE A 249 0.07 -20.26 -1.34
N LEU A 250 1.20 -19.69 -0.88
CA LEU A 250 2.49 -19.85 -1.55
C LEU A 250 3.62 -20.14 -0.58
N THR A 251 4.12 -21.36 -0.60
CA THR A 251 5.24 -21.78 0.25
C THR A 251 6.49 -20.92 0.08
N TYR A 252 7.32 -20.81 1.12
CA TYR A 252 8.50 -19.96 1.13
C TYR A 252 9.49 -20.26 -0.02
N ASP A 253 9.67 -21.54 -0.37
CA ASP A 253 10.55 -21.97 -1.47
C ASP A 253 10.11 -21.49 -2.85
N LYS A 254 8.80 -21.26 -3.03
CA LYS A 254 8.21 -20.74 -4.27
C LYS A 254 8.06 -19.22 -4.30
N ASN A 255 8.23 -18.57 -3.16
CA ASN A 255 8.13 -17.12 -3.06
C ASN A 255 9.37 -16.47 -3.71
N PRO A 256 9.20 -15.53 -4.64
CA PRO A 256 10.32 -14.92 -5.35
C PRO A 256 11.12 -13.88 -4.55
N CYS A 257 10.77 -13.60 -3.31
CA CYS A 257 11.35 -12.54 -2.50
C CYS A 257 12.89 -12.54 -2.53
N ALA A 258 13.51 -13.66 -2.22
CA ALA A 258 14.97 -13.77 -2.20
C ALA A 258 15.58 -13.56 -3.60
N SER A 259 14.94 -14.09 -4.64
CA SER A 259 15.44 -13.95 -5.99
C SER A 259 15.32 -12.52 -6.51
N PHE A 260 14.23 -11.83 -6.22
CA PHE A 260 14.03 -10.42 -6.57
C PHE A 260 15.07 -9.54 -5.88
N PHE A 261 15.23 -9.70 -4.58
CA PHE A 261 16.22 -8.94 -3.82
C PHE A 261 17.64 -9.14 -4.35
N ARG A 262 18.06 -10.40 -4.61
CA ARG A 262 19.40 -10.71 -5.15
C ARG A 262 19.62 -10.11 -6.53
N ARG A 263 18.59 -10.03 -7.37
CA ARG A 263 18.63 -9.39 -8.70
C ARG A 263 18.64 -7.87 -8.65
N GLY A 264 18.50 -7.26 -7.49
CA GLY A 264 18.54 -5.81 -7.33
C GLY A 264 17.21 -5.10 -7.50
N LEU A 265 16.07 -5.82 -7.53
CA LEU A 265 14.77 -5.17 -7.46
C LEU A 265 14.62 -4.48 -6.10
N ASN A 266 13.88 -3.39 -6.08
CA ASN A 266 13.65 -2.57 -4.88
C ASN A 266 12.64 -3.26 -3.94
N VAL A 267 13.09 -4.28 -3.22
CA VAL A 267 12.28 -5.09 -2.31
C VAL A 267 12.33 -4.54 -0.89
N SER A 268 11.20 -4.48 -0.22
CA SER A 268 11.08 -4.32 1.23
C SER A 268 10.23 -5.43 1.82
N LEU A 269 10.36 -5.67 3.13
CA LEU A 269 9.51 -6.61 3.85
C LEU A 269 8.36 -5.87 4.53
N SER A 270 7.19 -6.48 4.49
CA SER A 270 5.95 -5.98 5.10
C SER A 270 5.24 -7.12 5.83
N THR A 271 4.50 -6.79 6.86
CA THR A 271 3.82 -7.80 7.70
C THR A 271 2.46 -8.23 7.18
N ASP A 272 1.92 -7.52 6.17
CA ASP A 272 0.53 -7.69 5.72
C ASP A 272 -0.46 -7.53 6.91
N ASP A 273 -1.20 -8.58 7.28
CA ASP A 273 -2.16 -8.58 8.39
C ASP A 273 -1.54 -9.12 9.70
N PRO A 274 -0.79 -8.30 10.46
CA PRO A 274 -0.03 -8.81 11.61
C PRO A 274 -0.91 -9.39 12.73
N LEU A 275 -2.13 -8.88 12.92
CA LEU A 275 -3.07 -9.44 13.90
C LEU A 275 -3.59 -10.83 13.50
N GLN A 276 -3.42 -11.23 12.25
CA GLN A 276 -3.83 -12.53 11.73
C GLN A 276 -2.65 -13.51 11.65
N PHE A 277 -1.46 -13.05 11.29
CA PHE A 277 -0.32 -13.91 10.92
C PHE A 277 0.83 -13.88 11.93
N ALA A 278 1.02 -12.81 12.68
CA ALA A 278 2.09 -12.72 13.67
C ALA A 278 1.72 -13.41 15.00
N PHE A 279 2.73 -13.95 15.67
CA PHE A 279 2.59 -14.61 16.96
C PHE A 279 3.05 -13.75 18.14
N THR A 280 3.74 -12.64 17.86
CA THR A 280 4.32 -11.74 18.85
C THR A 280 3.78 -10.32 18.71
N LYS A 281 4.11 -9.46 19.69
CA LYS A 281 3.84 -8.01 19.60
C LYS A 281 4.85 -7.24 18.71
N GLU A 282 5.79 -7.94 18.09
CA GLU A 282 6.85 -7.40 17.23
C GLU A 282 6.75 -8.01 15.81
N PRO A 283 5.64 -7.78 15.09
CA PRO A 283 5.35 -8.50 13.85
C PRO A 283 6.39 -8.26 12.76
N LEU A 284 7.00 -7.07 12.68
CA LEU A 284 8.02 -6.78 11.69
C LEU A 284 9.34 -7.51 12.00
N ILE A 285 9.74 -7.58 13.26
CA ILE A 285 10.92 -8.35 13.67
C ILE A 285 10.70 -9.84 13.38
N GLU A 286 9.51 -10.34 13.59
CA GLU A 286 9.12 -11.72 13.26
C GLU A 286 9.26 -11.98 11.76
N GLU A 287 8.74 -11.10 10.89
CA GLU A 287 8.87 -11.17 9.43
C GLU A 287 10.35 -11.20 8.99
N TYR A 288 11.17 -10.27 9.51
CA TYR A 288 12.60 -10.22 9.22
C TYR A 288 13.34 -11.47 9.70
N SER A 289 13.01 -11.98 10.89
CA SER A 289 13.64 -13.18 11.46
C SER A 289 13.36 -14.42 10.61
N VAL A 290 12.11 -14.59 10.20
CA VAL A 290 11.71 -15.73 9.33
C VAL A 290 12.36 -15.59 7.96
N ALA A 291 12.33 -14.42 7.34
CA ALA A 291 12.97 -14.19 6.05
C ALA A 291 14.47 -14.46 6.10
N ALA A 292 15.16 -14.00 7.15
CA ALA A 292 16.59 -14.27 7.33
C ALA A 292 16.88 -15.77 7.45
N GLN A 293 16.09 -16.51 8.22
CA GLN A 293 16.28 -17.95 8.39
C GLN A 293 15.99 -18.76 7.14
N ILE A 294 14.88 -18.46 6.47
CA ILE A 294 14.43 -19.22 5.29
C ILE A 294 15.29 -18.89 4.07
N TYR A 295 15.53 -17.60 3.79
CA TYR A 295 16.23 -17.15 2.58
C TYR A 295 17.73 -17.00 2.77
N LYS A 296 18.22 -17.21 4.01
CA LYS A 296 19.65 -17.09 4.36
C LYS A 296 20.19 -15.68 4.09
N PHE A 297 19.38 -14.66 4.42
CA PHE A 297 19.83 -13.28 4.33
C PHE A 297 20.90 -12.98 5.38
N SER A 298 21.94 -12.29 4.96
CA SER A 298 22.98 -11.76 5.84
C SER A 298 22.46 -10.54 6.61
N ALA A 299 23.22 -10.13 7.63
CA ALA A 299 22.94 -8.89 8.35
C ALA A 299 22.90 -7.66 7.41
N VAL A 300 23.79 -7.62 6.42
CA VAL A 300 23.82 -6.54 5.41
C VAL A 300 22.58 -6.58 4.52
N ASP A 301 22.11 -7.76 4.09
CA ASP A 301 20.90 -7.89 3.29
C ASP A 301 19.68 -7.38 4.08
N MET A 302 19.59 -7.69 5.36
CA MET A 302 18.51 -7.23 6.22
C MET A 302 18.55 -5.71 6.43
N CYS A 303 19.72 -5.12 6.57
CA CYS A 303 19.88 -3.67 6.64
C CYS A 303 19.49 -2.98 5.32
N GLU A 304 19.85 -3.57 4.18
CA GLU A 304 19.43 -3.07 2.85
C GLU A 304 17.91 -3.14 2.68
N LEU A 305 17.26 -4.25 3.06
CA LEU A 305 15.80 -4.37 3.06
C LEU A 305 15.13 -3.32 3.96
N ALA A 306 15.69 -3.08 5.15
CA ALA A 306 15.19 -2.05 6.06
C ALA A 306 15.37 -0.64 5.50
N LYS A 307 16.50 -0.35 4.87
CA LYS A 307 16.74 0.91 4.14
C LYS A 307 15.69 1.11 3.04
N HIS A 308 15.47 0.11 2.19
CA HIS A 308 14.43 0.16 1.16
C HIS A 308 13.04 0.42 1.74
N SER A 309 12.69 -0.15 2.89
CA SER A 309 11.39 0.10 3.52
C SER A 309 11.21 1.57 3.92
N VAL A 310 12.27 2.23 4.39
CA VAL A 310 12.23 3.66 4.70
C VAL A 310 12.13 4.49 3.41
N GLU A 311 12.91 4.16 2.40
CA GLU A 311 12.91 4.87 1.11
C GLU A 311 11.56 4.80 0.42
N GLN A 312 10.95 3.62 0.38
CA GLN A 312 9.62 3.38 -0.21
C GLN A 312 8.48 4.00 0.59
N SER A 313 8.66 4.24 1.89
CA SER A 313 7.60 4.75 2.75
C SER A 313 7.16 6.17 2.37
N GLY A 314 5.95 6.55 2.77
CA GLY A 314 5.43 7.91 2.62
C GLY A 314 5.69 8.82 3.81
N PHE A 315 6.57 8.44 4.73
CA PHE A 315 7.00 9.32 5.80
C PHE A 315 7.72 10.55 5.24
N GLU A 316 7.64 11.65 5.96
CA GLU A 316 8.17 12.95 5.54
C GLU A 316 9.70 12.89 5.31
N LEU A 317 10.18 13.60 4.30
CA LEU A 317 11.61 13.64 3.96
C LEU A 317 12.49 14.07 5.15
N SER A 318 11.98 14.93 6.01
CA SER A 318 12.69 15.35 7.24
C SER A 318 12.95 14.18 8.19
N LEU A 319 12.01 13.23 8.30
CA LEU A 319 12.19 12.00 9.08
C LEU A 319 13.13 11.03 8.39
N LYS A 320 12.99 10.83 7.07
CA LYS A 320 13.91 9.98 6.29
C LYS A 320 15.36 10.48 6.40
N LYS A 321 15.59 11.79 6.31
CA LYS A 321 16.91 12.39 6.53
C LYS A 321 17.45 12.14 7.94
N ARG A 322 16.58 12.13 8.95
CA ARG A 322 16.97 11.80 10.33
C ARG A 322 17.36 10.32 10.46
N TRP A 323 16.67 9.42 9.77
CA TRP A 323 16.89 7.97 9.86
C TRP A 323 18.05 7.49 9.00
N LEU A 324 18.16 7.97 7.74
CA LEU A 324 19.11 7.47 6.75
C LEU A 324 20.30 8.42 6.50
N GLY A 325 20.23 9.67 6.93
CA GLY A 325 21.24 10.69 6.65
C GLY A 325 20.70 11.84 5.78
N LYS A 326 21.36 12.99 5.88
CA LYS A 326 20.91 14.25 5.24
C LYS A 326 20.80 14.15 3.70
N ASP A 327 21.62 13.31 3.09
CA ASP A 327 21.78 13.17 1.65
C ASP A 327 21.05 11.92 1.09
N CYS A 328 20.19 11.26 1.87
CA CYS A 328 19.52 9.99 1.53
C CYS A 328 18.68 10.00 0.24
N PHE A 329 18.48 11.16 -0.37
CA PHE A 329 17.79 11.32 -1.64
C PHE A 329 18.73 11.29 -2.87
N LEU A 330 20.04 11.28 -2.63
CA LEU A 330 21.03 11.17 -3.71
C LEU A 330 21.24 9.69 -4.08
N PRO A 331 21.56 9.40 -5.36
CA PRO A 331 21.78 8.02 -5.80
C PRO A 331 23.15 7.47 -5.34
N GLY A 332 23.21 6.16 -5.19
CA GLY A 332 24.44 5.42 -4.92
C GLY A 332 25.13 5.84 -3.60
N ILE A 333 26.45 5.82 -3.58
CA ILE A 333 27.25 6.13 -2.39
C ILE A 333 27.00 7.54 -1.86
N ALA A 334 26.72 8.50 -2.75
CA ALA A 334 26.45 9.88 -2.34
C ALA A 334 25.25 10.02 -1.39
N GLY A 335 24.27 9.13 -1.52
CA GLY A 335 23.10 9.07 -0.66
C GLY A 335 23.26 8.19 0.56
N ASN A 336 24.29 7.36 0.62
CA ASN A 336 24.47 6.42 1.71
C ASN A 336 25.15 7.05 2.92
N ASN A 337 24.67 6.69 4.09
CA ASN A 337 25.34 6.96 5.36
C ASN A 337 25.45 5.65 6.14
N VAL A 338 26.62 5.02 6.06
CA VAL A 338 26.86 3.69 6.65
C VAL A 338 26.53 3.67 8.15
N ALA A 339 26.83 4.74 8.88
CA ALA A 339 26.55 4.82 10.32
C ALA A 339 25.03 4.85 10.64
N LYS A 340 24.20 5.16 9.65
CA LYS A 340 22.73 5.18 9.77
C LYS A 340 22.07 3.94 9.19
N SER A 341 22.48 3.54 7.98
CA SER A 341 21.87 2.44 7.25
C SER A 341 22.44 1.07 7.62
N ASN A 342 23.69 1.01 8.13
CA ASN A 342 24.49 -0.20 8.25
C ASN A 342 24.69 -0.96 6.92
N VAL A 343 24.47 -0.30 5.79
CA VAL A 343 24.77 -0.83 4.46
C VAL A 343 26.11 -0.31 4.01
N PRO A 344 27.10 -1.19 3.71
CA PRO A 344 28.43 -0.76 3.27
C PRO A 344 28.39 -0.03 1.92
N ASP A 345 29.23 0.97 1.73
CA ASP A 345 29.34 1.73 0.48
C ASP A 345 29.61 0.84 -0.74
N ILE A 346 30.37 -0.23 -0.58
CA ILE A 346 30.63 -1.18 -1.66
C ILE A 346 29.34 -1.86 -2.16
N ARG A 347 28.36 -2.12 -1.28
CA ARG A 347 27.06 -2.67 -1.66
C ARG A 347 26.26 -1.63 -2.46
N GLU A 348 26.25 -0.41 -2.00
CA GLU A 348 25.56 0.70 -2.71
C GLU A 348 26.19 1.00 -4.06
N SER A 349 27.53 1.02 -4.14
CA SER A 349 28.26 1.18 -5.38
C SER A 349 27.88 0.09 -6.38
N PHE A 350 27.98 -1.18 -5.96
CA PHE A 350 27.64 -2.31 -6.81
C PHE A 350 26.20 -2.23 -7.36
N ARG A 351 25.23 -1.95 -6.49
CA ARG A 351 23.83 -1.80 -6.90
C ARG A 351 23.64 -0.67 -7.90
N HIS A 352 24.22 0.49 -7.60
CA HIS A 352 24.07 1.69 -8.42
C HIS A 352 24.80 1.55 -9.77
N GLU A 353 26.05 1.11 -9.77
CA GLU A 353 26.85 0.96 -10.99
C GLU A 353 26.25 -0.09 -11.91
N THR A 354 25.75 -1.19 -11.37
CA THR A 354 25.05 -2.22 -12.16
C THR A 354 23.78 -1.64 -12.78
N LEU A 355 22.96 -0.91 -12.03
CA LEU A 355 21.75 -0.28 -12.56
C LEU A 355 22.07 0.74 -13.67
N ILE A 356 23.08 1.59 -13.46
CA ILE A 356 23.51 2.56 -14.49
C ILE A 356 24.02 1.85 -15.73
N GLY A 357 24.77 0.76 -15.56
CA GLY A 357 25.23 -0.07 -16.68
C GLY A 357 24.08 -0.61 -17.52
N GLU A 358 23.03 -1.11 -16.88
CA GLU A 358 21.83 -1.60 -17.58
C GLU A 358 21.02 -0.50 -18.25
N LEU A 359 20.96 0.70 -17.65
CA LEU A 359 20.26 1.85 -18.23
C LEU A 359 20.97 2.46 -19.46
N LEU A 360 22.27 2.17 -19.64
CA LEU A 360 23.05 2.63 -20.77
C LEU A 360 23.03 1.67 -21.97
N LEU A 361 22.50 0.46 -21.80
CA LEU A 361 22.30 -0.52 -22.86
C LEU A 361 21.04 -0.21 -23.68
#